data_b72e4baed81586ea9c515218d8cd774a
#
_entry.id   b72e4baed81586ea9c515218d8cd774a
#
_cell.length_a   1.000
_cell.length_b   1.000
_cell.length_c   1.000
_cell.angle_alpha   90.00
_cell.angle_beta   90.00
_cell.angle_gamma   90.00
#
_symmetry.space_group_name_H-M   'P 1'
#
loop_
_entity.id
_entity.type
_entity.pdbx_description
1 polymer ?
#
loop_
_entity_poly.entity_id
_entity_poly.type
_entity_poly.pdbx_seq_one_letter_code
_entity_poly.pdbx_strand_id
1 'polypeptide(L)'
;MALNEELLTVRDMSKRFYGTQALDEVSLNLAAGEVHTLVGENGAGKSTLIRILGGIHEMDSGEIAIDGRPSEFTNPREALNAGIVIIPQEMQLVLDATVAENVMLGNMPSKKWLGFIPVLDRRRMREQAGEARSKLNY
;
A
#
# COMPACT_ATOMS: atom_id res chain seq x y z
N MET A 1 -5.68 27.09 15.90
CA MET A 1 -4.57 26.13 15.98
C MET A 1 -5.18 24.79 15.62
N ALA A 2 -5.06 24.36 14.36
CA ALA A 2 -5.60 23.09 13.93
C ALA A 2 -4.81 22.00 14.68
N LEU A 3 -5.51 21.13 15.40
CA LEU A 3 -4.94 19.90 15.93
C LEU A 3 -4.40 19.15 14.71
N ASN A 4 -3.10 18.85 14.69
CA ASN A 4 -2.53 17.95 13.69
C ASN A 4 -3.28 16.62 13.84
N GLU A 5 -4.24 16.37 12.94
CA GLU A 5 -4.95 15.09 12.93
C GLU A 5 -3.93 14.03 12.57
N GLU A 6 -3.69 13.09 13.49
CA GLU A 6 -2.82 11.94 13.26
C GLU A 6 -3.47 11.07 12.20
N LEU A 7 -2.87 11.05 11.01
CA LEU A 7 -3.35 10.26 9.88
C LEU A 7 -3.04 8.78 10.06
N LEU A 8 -1.83 8.46 10.54
CA LEU A 8 -1.38 7.10 10.81
C LEU A 8 -0.71 7.06 12.18
N THR A 9 -1.13 6.11 12.99
CA THR A 9 -0.50 5.80 14.27
C THR A 9 -0.10 4.32 14.29
N VAL A 10 1.14 4.07 14.68
CA VAL A 10 1.66 2.72 14.97
C VAL A 10 2.10 2.70 16.41
N ARG A 11 1.69 1.71 17.19
CA ARG A 11 2.06 1.54 18.60
C ARG A 11 2.61 0.17 18.85
N ASP A 12 3.77 0.12 19.49
CA ASP A 12 4.44 -1.07 20.03
C ASP A 12 4.50 -2.25 19.05
N MET A 13 4.66 -1.93 17.75
CA MET A 13 4.69 -2.90 16.68
C MET A 13 5.93 -3.79 16.78
N SER A 14 5.71 -5.09 16.86
CA SER A 14 6.78 -6.08 16.87
C SER A 14 6.61 -7.10 15.77
N LYS A 15 7.74 -7.57 15.22
CA LYS A 15 7.79 -8.62 14.20
C LYS A 15 9.06 -9.45 14.33
N ARG A 16 8.89 -10.78 14.29
CA ARG A 16 9.98 -11.75 14.29
C ARG A 16 9.91 -12.66 13.07
N PHE A 17 11.05 -12.95 12.46
CA PHE A 17 11.18 -13.92 11.38
C PHE A 17 12.21 -14.99 11.77
N TYR A 18 11.80 -16.26 11.80
CA TYR A 18 12.69 -17.40 12.05
C TYR A 18 13.68 -17.20 13.21
N GLY A 19 13.20 -16.60 14.31
CA GLY A 19 14.01 -16.32 15.49
C GLY A 19 14.74 -14.97 15.50
N THR A 20 14.76 -14.23 14.41
CA THR A 20 15.34 -12.87 14.34
C THR A 20 14.27 -11.83 14.59
N GLN A 21 14.48 -10.95 15.59
CA GLN A 21 13.63 -9.79 15.84
C GLN A 21 13.88 -8.75 14.75
N ALA A 22 12.88 -8.49 13.92
CA ALA A 22 12.96 -7.51 12.84
C ALA A 22 12.40 -6.14 13.26
N LEU A 23 11.38 -6.13 14.12
CA LEU A 23 10.83 -4.93 14.78
C LEU A 23 10.60 -5.28 16.25
N ASP A 24 10.93 -4.36 17.15
CA ASP A 24 10.79 -4.50 18.58
C ASP A 24 10.14 -3.25 19.16
N GLU A 25 8.86 -3.34 19.50
CA GLU A 25 8.03 -2.29 20.09
C GLU A 25 8.14 -0.93 19.36
N VAL A 26 8.14 -0.96 18.01
CA VAL A 26 8.29 0.24 17.19
C VAL A 26 6.99 1.04 17.19
N SER A 27 7.11 2.32 17.55
CA SER A 27 5.99 3.27 17.54
C SER A 27 6.33 4.48 16.69
N LEU A 28 5.35 4.97 15.91
CA LEU A 28 5.45 6.19 15.12
C LEU A 28 4.07 6.81 14.88
N ASN A 29 4.04 8.12 14.70
CA ASN A 29 2.86 8.87 14.32
C ASN A 29 3.16 9.68 13.07
N LEU A 30 2.21 9.78 12.17
CA LEU A 30 2.28 10.56 10.95
C LEU A 30 1.08 11.51 10.90
N ALA A 31 1.33 12.78 10.78
CA ALA A 31 0.28 13.78 10.63
C ALA A 31 -0.08 14.01 9.15
N ALA A 32 -1.29 14.50 8.90
CA ALA A 32 -1.72 14.86 7.55
C ALA A 32 -0.81 15.94 6.94
N GLY A 33 -0.34 15.72 5.71
CA GLY A 33 0.57 16.62 4.99
C GLY A 33 2.04 16.55 5.45
N GLU A 34 2.38 15.64 6.34
CA GLU A 34 3.75 15.43 6.82
C GLU A 34 4.57 14.56 5.86
N VAL A 35 5.87 14.87 5.76
CA VAL A 35 6.87 13.99 5.15
C VAL A 35 7.73 13.39 6.25
N HIS A 36 7.54 12.09 6.50
CA HIS A 36 8.26 11.35 7.53
C HIS A 36 9.35 10.49 6.92
N THR A 37 10.60 10.67 7.36
CA THR A 37 11.75 9.95 6.82
C THR A 37 12.23 8.87 7.80
N LEU A 38 12.28 7.62 7.33
CA LEU A 38 12.85 6.50 8.07
C LEU A 38 14.33 6.34 7.73
N VAL A 39 15.21 6.61 8.69
CA VAL A 39 16.66 6.50 8.55
C VAL A 39 17.17 5.37 9.45
N GLY A 40 18.17 4.64 8.98
CA GLY A 40 18.80 3.55 9.73
C GLY A 40 19.64 2.65 8.83
N GLU A 41 20.48 1.82 9.43
CA GLU A 41 21.33 0.87 8.75
C GLU A 41 20.55 -0.20 7.96
N ASN A 42 21.25 -0.95 7.10
CA ASN A 42 20.67 -2.12 6.46
C ASN A 42 20.34 -3.17 7.51
N GLY A 43 19.11 -3.70 7.47
CA GLY A 43 18.62 -4.63 8.49
C GLY A 43 17.92 -3.98 9.70
N ALA A 44 17.87 -2.64 9.80
CA ALA A 44 17.20 -1.94 10.90
C ALA A 44 15.65 -2.03 10.91
N GLY A 45 15.05 -2.93 10.14
CA GLY A 45 13.59 -3.14 10.14
C GLY A 45 12.76 -2.21 9.26
N LYS A 46 13.34 -1.20 8.61
CA LYS A 46 12.60 -0.21 7.77
C LYS A 46 11.68 -0.86 6.74
N SER A 47 12.23 -1.79 5.95
CA SER A 47 11.45 -2.51 4.93
C SER A 47 10.39 -3.43 5.53
N THR A 48 10.62 -3.97 6.72
CA THR A 48 9.65 -4.78 7.46
C THR A 48 8.46 -3.94 7.89
N LEU A 49 8.71 -2.77 8.48
CA LEU A 49 7.68 -1.81 8.86
C LEU A 49 6.81 -1.42 7.66
N ILE A 50 7.43 -1.01 6.55
CA ILE A 50 6.72 -0.64 5.32
C ILE A 50 5.88 -1.81 4.79
N ARG A 51 6.42 -3.04 4.78
CA ARG A 51 5.69 -4.22 4.32
C ARG A 51 4.51 -4.60 5.20
N ILE A 52 4.60 -4.37 6.52
CA ILE A 52 3.47 -4.57 7.43
C ILE A 52 2.39 -3.52 7.15
N LEU A 53 2.75 -2.24 7.08
CA LEU A 53 1.82 -1.16 6.73
C LEU A 53 1.14 -1.40 5.38
N GLY A 54 1.84 -2.00 4.43
CA GLY A 54 1.28 -2.35 3.12
C GLY A 54 0.56 -3.69 3.06
N GLY A 55 0.34 -4.38 4.18
CA GLY A 55 -0.37 -5.65 4.23
C GLY A 55 0.35 -6.83 3.54
N ILE A 56 1.68 -6.72 3.34
CA ILE A 56 2.51 -7.81 2.78
C ILE A 56 2.92 -8.80 3.88
N HIS A 57 3.11 -8.30 5.09
CA HIS A 57 3.40 -9.09 6.28
C HIS A 57 2.43 -8.71 7.39
N GLU A 58 2.05 -9.67 8.20
CA GLU A 58 1.32 -9.44 9.44
C GLU A 58 2.31 -9.07 10.55
N MET A 59 1.94 -8.19 11.46
CA MET A 59 2.66 -7.94 12.71
C MET A 59 2.40 -9.08 13.70
N ASP A 60 3.32 -9.30 14.65
CA ASP A 60 3.13 -10.29 15.70
C ASP A 60 2.44 -9.68 16.93
N SER A 61 2.66 -8.39 17.19
CA SER A 61 1.97 -7.59 18.21
C SER A 61 2.03 -6.11 17.88
N GLY A 62 1.23 -5.31 18.59
CA GLY A 62 1.11 -3.87 18.41
C GLY A 62 -0.22 -3.46 17.81
N GLU A 63 -0.34 -2.19 17.43
CA GLU A 63 -1.55 -1.62 16.89
C GLU A 63 -1.24 -0.68 15.73
N ILE A 64 -2.11 -0.68 14.72
CA ILE A 64 -2.13 0.33 13.64
C ILE A 64 -3.48 1.04 13.72
N ALA A 65 -3.48 2.36 13.61
CA ALA A 65 -4.70 3.14 13.45
C ALA A 65 -4.56 4.13 12.28
N ILE A 66 -5.62 4.28 11.48
CA ILE A 66 -5.73 5.28 10.42
C ILE A 66 -6.90 6.18 10.75
N ASP A 67 -6.68 7.50 10.74
CA ASP A 67 -7.68 8.51 11.17
C ASP A 67 -8.29 8.18 12.54
N GLY A 68 -7.45 7.70 13.47
CA GLY A 68 -7.85 7.27 14.81
C GLY A 68 -8.67 5.97 14.87
N ARG A 69 -8.83 5.25 13.76
CA ARG A 69 -9.58 3.98 13.70
C ARG A 69 -8.60 2.81 13.68
N PRO A 70 -8.72 1.85 14.60
CA PRO A 70 -7.94 0.62 14.56
C PRO A 70 -8.05 -0.06 13.19
N SER A 71 -6.92 -0.46 12.65
CA SER A 71 -6.81 -1.05 11.31
C SER A 71 -5.86 -2.24 11.36
N GLU A 72 -6.21 -3.29 10.65
CA GLU A 72 -5.39 -4.48 10.48
C GLU A 72 -5.42 -4.88 9.01
N PHE A 73 -4.27 -5.23 8.45
CA PHE A 73 -4.15 -5.57 7.04
C PHE A 73 -3.57 -6.96 6.89
N THR A 74 -4.35 -7.87 6.33
CA THR A 74 -3.95 -9.25 6.04
C THR A 74 -3.47 -9.40 4.59
N ASN A 75 -3.72 -8.40 3.76
CA ASN A 75 -3.30 -8.37 2.36
C ASN A 75 -3.13 -6.93 1.84
N PRO A 76 -2.36 -6.72 0.74
CA PRO A 76 -2.10 -5.39 0.20
C PRO A 76 -3.36 -4.63 -0.29
N ARG A 77 -4.41 -5.35 -0.63
CA ARG A 77 -5.66 -4.73 -1.09
C ARG A 77 -6.40 -4.03 0.05
N GLU A 78 -6.35 -4.58 1.25
CA GLU A 78 -6.92 -3.95 2.45
C GLU A 78 -6.16 -2.67 2.81
N ALA A 79 -4.83 -2.71 2.80
CA ALA A 79 -4.00 -1.53 3.02
C ALA A 79 -4.28 -0.43 1.97
N LEU A 80 -4.39 -0.81 0.69
CA LEU A 80 -4.73 0.11 -0.39
C LEU A 80 -6.12 0.74 -0.20
N ASN A 81 -7.12 -0.04 0.21
CA ASN A 81 -8.47 0.45 0.49
C ASN A 81 -8.50 1.40 1.70
N ALA A 82 -7.59 1.23 2.65
CA ALA A 82 -7.41 2.13 3.78
C ALA A 82 -6.58 3.39 3.45
N GLY A 83 -6.11 3.52 2.19
CA GLY A 83 -5.36 4.67 1.70
C GLY A 83 -3.85 4.54 1.76
N ILE A 84 -3.30 3.39 2.15
CA ILE A 84 -1.86 3.15 2.17
C ILE A 84 -1.40 2.66 0.79
N VAL A 85 -0.48 3.40 0.18
CA VAL A 85 0.14 3.03 -1.11
C VAL A 85 1.64 2.85 -0.91
N ILE A 86 2.17 1.70 -1.31
CA ILE A 86 3.61 1.45 -1.34
C ILE A 86 4.13 1.65 -2.76
N ILE A 87 5.14 2.50 -2.89
CA ILE A 87 5.91 2.64 -4.13
C ILE A 87 7.18 1.78 -3.98
N PRO A 88 7.31 0.66 -4.71
CA PRO A 88 8.48 -0.20 -4.62
C PRO A 88 9.71 0.50 -5.18
N GLN A 89 10.88 0.12 -4.69
CA GLN A 89 12.17 0.67 -5.14
C GLN A 89 12.46 0.30 -6.60
N GLU A 90 12.03 -0.89 -7.03
CA GLU A 90 12.16 -1.36 -8.41
C GLU A 90 10.76 -1.47 -9.04
N MET A 91 10.59 -0.80 -10.17
CA MET A 91 9.36 -0.95 -10.95
C MET A 91 9.38 -2.29 -11.69
N GLN A 92 8.53 -3.20 -11.27
CA GLN A 92 8.34 -4.49 -11.95
C GLN A 92 7.31 -4.31 -13.07
N LEU A 93 7.80 -4.03 -14.28
CA LEU A 93 6.95 -4.00 -15.47
C LEU A 93 6.80 -5.40 -16.06
N VAL A 94 5.58 -5.75 -16.42
CA VAL A 94 5.30 -6.95 -17.22
C VAL A 94 5.59 -6.60 -18.69
N LEU A 95 6.74 -7.02 -19.20
CA LEU A 95 7.25 -6.61 -20.52
C LEU A 95 6.33 -7.03 -21.68
N ASP A 96 5.63 -8.17 -21.55
CA ASP A 96 4.71 -8.69 -22.56
C ASP A 96 3.30 -8.06 -22.47
N ALA A 97 3.06 -7.22 -21.47
CA ALA A 97 1.79 -6.51 -21.29
C ALA A 97 1.84 -5.10 -21.87
N THR A 98 0.69 -4.61 -22.32
CA THR A 98 0.55 -3.23 -22.78
C THR A 98 0.72 -2.23 -21.64
N VAL A 99 0.98 -0.96 -21.96
CA VAL A 99 1.05 0.14 -20.99
C VAL A 99 -0.22 0.21 -20.15
N ALA A 100 -1.39 0.08 -20.78
CA ALA A 100 -2.67 0.11 -20.06
C ALA A 100 -2.82 -1.08 -19.09
N GLU A 101 -2.35 -2.26 -19.44
CA GLU A 101 -2.35 -3.45 -18.57
C GLU A 101 -1.38 -3.26 -17.40
N ASN A 102 -0.20 -2.71 -17.62
CA ASN A 102 0.74 -2.40 -16.55
C ASN A 102 0.20 -1.35 -15.57
N VAL A 103 -0.38 -0.25 -16.09
CA VAL A 103 -0.97 0.82 -15.25
C VAL A 103 -2.14 0.29 -14.42
N MET A 104 -2.92 -0.64 -14.96
CA MET A 104 -4.12 -1.19 -14.30
C MET A 104 -3.85 -2.52 -13.59
N LEU A 105 -2.59 -2.93 -13.46
CA LEU A 105 -2.23 -4.19 -12.80
C LEU A 105 -2.74 -4.19 -11.33
N GLY A 106 -3.44 -5.27 -10.97
CA GLY A 106 -4.09 -5.37 -9.66
C GLY A 106 -5.48 -4.70 -9.55
N ASN A 107 -5.85 -3.81 -10.50
CA ASN A 107 -7.16 -3.14 -10.52
C ASN A 107 -7.81 -3.14 -11.91
N MET A 108 -7.71 -4.26 -12.63
CA MET A 108 -8.24 -4.39 -13.97
C MET A 108 -9.77 -4.33 -13.98
N PRO A 109 -10.38 -3.43 -14.76
CA PRO A 109 -11.84 -3.33 -14.85
C PRO A 109 -12.42 -4.56 -15.53
N SER A 110 -13.49 -5.10 -14.98
CA SER A 110 -14.23 -6.22 -15.56
C SER A 110 -15.66 -5.81 -15.92
N LYS A 111 -16.21 -6.45 -16.95
CA LYS A 111 -17.62 -6.38 -17.31
C LYS A 111 -18.23 -7.78 -17.34
N LYS A 112 -19.53 -7.87 -17.12
CA LYS A 112 -20.25 -9.13 -17.20
C LYS A 112 -20.61 -9.44 -18.65
N TRP A 113 -20.13 -10.58 -19.16
CA TRP A 113 -20.56 -11.13 -20.44
C TRP A 113 -21.65 -12.18 -20.17
N LEU A 114 -22.69 -12.18 -20.99
CA LEU A 114 -23.91 -13.00 -20.77
C LEU A 114 -24.54 -12.83 -19.37
N GLY A 115 -24.35 -11.66 -18.72
CA GLY A 115 -24.94 -11.34 -17.42
C GLY A 115 -24.23 -11.90 -16.19
N PHE A 116 -23.37 -12.93 -16.33
CA PHE A 116 -22.74 -13.60 -15.19
C PHE A 116 -21.24 -13.91 -15.35
N ILE A 117 -20.69 -13.96 -16.56
CA ILE A 117 -19.26 -14.27 -16.78
C ILE A 117 -18.44 -13.00 -16.71
N PRO A 118 -17.51 -12.84 -15.74
CA PRO A 118 -16.63 -11.67 -15.68
C PRO A 118 -15.58 -11.77 -16.81
N VAL A 119 -15.51 -10.75 -17.66
CA VAL A 119 -14.49 -10.61 -18.70
C VAL A 119 -13.80 -9.27 -18.58
N LEU A 120 -12.54 -9.17 -18.99
CA LEU A 120 -11.76 -7.94 -18.96
C LEU A 120 -12.41 -6.87 -19.85
N ASP A 121 -12.66 -5.69 -19.28
CA ASP A 121 -13.13 -4.53 -20.05
C ASP A 121 -11.94 -3.73 -20.60
N ARG A 122 -11.42 -4.15 -21.74
CA ARG A 122 -10.27 -3.52 -22.41
C ARG A 122 -10.52 -2.06 -22.82
N ARG A 123 -11.77 -1.68 -23.05
CA ARG A 123 -12.11 -0.30 -23.40
C ARG A 123 -11.96 0.60 -22.16
N ARG A 124 -12.65 0.25 -21.09
CA ARG A 124 -12.59 0.98 -19.82
C ARG A 124 -11.17 1.02 -19.25
N MET A 125 -10.42 -0.06 -19.39
CA MET A 125 -9.01 -0.13 -18.98
C MET A 125 -8.15 0.92 -19.71
N ARG A 126 -8.31 1.07 -21.03
CA ARG A 126 -7.59 2.08 -21.83
C ARG A 126 -8.00 3.50 -21.49
N GLU A 127 -9.29 3.73 -21.26
CA GLU A 127 -9.82 5.04 -20.85
C GLU A 127 -9.24 5.46 -19.50
N GLN A 128 -9.28 4.59 -18.49
CA GLN A 128 -8.72 4.87 -17.17
C GLN A 128 -7.19 5.06 -17.18
N ALA A 129 -6.46 4.26 -17.95
CA ALA A 129 -5.01 4.44 -18.12
C ALA A 129 -4.68 5.76 -18.82
N GLY A 130 -5.50 6.19 -19.79
CA GLY A 130 -5.39 7.49 -20.45
C GLY A 130 -5.64 8.66 -19.49
N GLU A 131 -6.65 8.56 -18.63
CA GLU A 131 -6.92 9.55 -17.59
C GLU A 131 -5.77 9.66 -16.58
N ALA A 132 -5.22 8.51 -16.13
CA ALA A 132 -4.06 8.50 -15.24
C ALA A 132 -2.85 9.21 -15.89
N ARG A 133 -2.59 8.95 -17.17
CA ARG A 133 -1.54 9.62 -17.94
C ARG A 133 -1.76 11.13 -18.04
N SER A 134 -2.98 11.57 -18.31
CA SER A 134 -3.29 13.00 -18.47
C SER A 134 -3.05 13.81 -17.19
N LYS A 135 -3.21 13.18 -16.01
CA LYS A 135 -2.92 13.81 -14.71
C LYS A 135 -1.42 14.04 -14.47
N LEU A 136 -0.55 13.36 -15.20
CA LEU A 136 0.91 13.50 -15.11
C LEU A 136 1.47 14.58 -16.05
N ASN A 137 0.61 15.34 -16.79
CA ASN A 137 1.03 16.38 -17.75
C ASN A 137 2.01 15.90 -18.84
N TYR A 138 1.87 14.64 -19.30
CA TYR A 138 2.61 14.06 -20.43
C TYR A 138 1.67 13.72 -21.58
#